data_52ae77238ffb179b3144137064284c43
#
_entry.id   52ae77238ffb179b3144137064284c43
#
_cell.length_a   1.000
_cell.length_b   1.000
_cell.length_c   1.000
_cell.angle_alpha   90.00
_cell.angle_beta   90.00
_cell.angle_gamma   90.00
#
_symmetry.space_group_name_H-M   'P 1'
#
loop_
_entity.id
_entity.type
_entity.pdbx_description
1 polymer ?
#
loop_
_entity_poly.entity_id
_entity_poly.type
_entity_poly.pdbx_seq_one_letter_code
_entity_poly.pdbx_strand_id
1 'polypeptide(L)'
;MAKYQGKGKGGKAKGGLQRPLKLGATVAAVVVVAAVVGWFAYRAAADLPGEKFSDLGNEHIQSVSDPHVAYNSDPPTSGPHLPYIAPWGVHTRPIPLELQVHNLEDGGVVVQYNCTCPELVDKLRGIVSKYDKHVILAPYPGMKTRIALTAWTRLDRFEELDEKRIVRFIDTYRGIDHHKK
;
A
#
# COMPACT_ATOMS: atom_id res chain seq x y z
N MET A 1 6.86 -97.22 -14.01
CA MET A 1 6.53 -96.37 -12.81
C MET A 1 7.43 -95.16 -12.80
N ALA A 2 6.95 -93.98 -13.18
CA ALA A 2 7.73 -92.73 -13.14
C ALA A 2 6.93 -91.70 -12.33
N LYS A 3 7.54 -91.18 -11.26
CA LYS A 3 7.02 -90.12 -10.40
C LYS A 3 7.35 -88.80 -11.02
N TYR A 4 6.35 -87.99 -11.27
CA TYR A 4 6.49 -86.62 -11.72
C TYR A 4 6.48 -85.69 -10.48
N GLN A 5 7.55 -84.95 -10.22
CA GLN A 5 7.64 -83.91 -9.17
C GLN A 5 7.47 -82.49 -9.81
N GLY A 6 6.34 -81.85 -9.52
CA GLY A 6 6.09 -80.48 -9.89
C GLY A 6 6.81 -79.47 -8.95
N LYS A 7 7.68 -78.60 -9.50
CA LYS A 7 8.28 -77.47 -8.79
C LYS A 7 7.35 -76.28 -8.88
N GLY A 8 6.75 -75.87 -7.76
CA GLY A 8 6.06 -74.58 -7.62
C GLY A 8 7.05 -73.46 -7.55
N LYS A 9 6.97 -72.46 -8.48
CA LYS A 9 7.69 -71.19 -8.42
C LYS A 9 6.82 -70.20 -7.65
N GLY A 10 7.23 -69.88 -6.44
CA GLY A 10 6.71 -68.74 -5.66
C GLY A 10 7.10 -67.39 -6.24
N GLY A 11 6.14 -66.73 -6.88
CA GLY A 11 6.31 -65.33 -7.31
C GLY A 11 6.22 -64.38 -6.12
N LYS A 12 7.32 -63.72 -5.79
CA LYS A 12 7.32 -62.61 -4.80
C LYS A 12 6.64 -61.39 -5.40
N ALA A 13 5.46 -61.04 -4.91
CA ALA A 13 4.83 -59.75 -5.20
C ALA A 13 5.63 -58.64 -4.54
N LYS A 14 6.42 -57.94 -5.33
CA LYS A 14 7.04 -56.65 -4.96
C LYS A 14 6.19 -55.52 -5.58
N GLY A 15 5.59 -54.70 -4.78
CA GLY A 15 5.05 -53.46 -5.30
C GLY A 15 3.69 -53.05 -4.73
N GLY A 16 3.65 -52.27 -3.67
CA GLY A 16 2.40 -51.69 -3.20
C GLY A 16 2.49 -50.56 -2.17
N LEU A 17 3.64 -50.36 -1.50
CA LEU A 17 3.69 -49.45 -0.35
C LEU A 17 4.39 -48.09 -0.59
N GLN A 18 4.97 -47.86 -1.77
CA GLN A 18 5.74 -46.63 -2.02
C GLN A 18 4.94 -45.45 -2.59
N ARG A 19 3.74 -45.67 -3.16
CA ARG A 19 2.93 -44.60 -3.76
C ARG A 19 2.29 -43.64 -2.75
N PRO A 20 1.67 -44.08 -1.62
CA PRO A 20 1.05 -43.15 -0.68
C PRO A 20 2.07 -42.25 0.05
N LEU A 21 3.27 -42.76 0.29
CA LEU A 21 4.33 -41.96 0.96
C LEU A 21 4.84 -40.80 0.11
N LYS A 22 4.92 -40.99 -1.22
CA LYS A 22 5.33 -39.89 -2.16
C LYS A 22 4.24 -38.84 -2.30
N LEU A 23 2.96 -39.22 -2.31
CA LEU A 23 1.86 -38.24 -2.37
C LEU A 23 1.76 -37.42 -1.09
N GLY A 24 1.95 -38.05 0.08
CA GLY A 24 1.99 -37.30 1.35
C GLY A 24 3.15 -36.31 1.44
N ALA A 25 4.35 -36.67 0.97
CA ALA A 25 5.49 -35.80 0.94
C ALA A 25 5.32 -34.57 -0.02
N THR A 26 4.71 -34.79 -1.19
CA THR A 26 4.39 -33.69 -2.12
C THR A 26 3.33 -32.77 -1.56
N VAL A 27 2.28 -33.26 -0.94
CA VAL A 27 1.27 -32.42 -0.29
C VAL A 27 1.89 -31.57 0.85
N ALA A 28 2.70 -32.20 1.69
CA ALA A 28 3.40 -31.49 2.76
C ALA A 28 4.33 -30.38 2.22
N ALA A 29 5.08 -30.64 1.16
CA ALA A 29 5.93 -29.65 0.51
C ALA A 29 5.13 -28.46 -0.05
N VAL A 30 4.00 -28.71 -0.70
CA VAL A 30 3.11 -27.64 -1.23
C VAL A 30 2.55 -26.78 -0.10
N VAL A 31 2.12 -27.39 1.01
CA VAL A 31 1.60 -26.65 2.18
C VAL A 31 2.69 -25.77 2.78
N VAL A 32 3.91 -26.27 2.93
CA VAL A 32 5.05 -25.48 3.45
C VAL A 32 5.36 -24.31 2.52
N VAL A 33 5.43 -24.52 1.22
CA VAL A 33 5.65 -23.44 0.24
C VAL A 33 4.55 -22.40 0.30
N ALA A 34 3.28 -22.81 0.35
CA ALA A 34 2.16 -21.90 0.48
C ALA A 34 2.21 -21.07 1.78
N ALA A 35 2.57 -21.71 2.91
CA ALA A 35 2.74 -21.03 4.19
C ALA A 35 3.88 -20.02 4.16
N VAL A 36 5.02 -20.36 3.55
CA VAL A 36 6.17 -19.45 3.38
C VAL A 36 5.81 -18.27 2.49
N VAL A 37 5.19 -18.50 1.34
CA VAL A 37 4.74 -17.44 0.44
C VAL A 37 3.70 -16.53 1.13
N GLY A 38 2.72 -17.13 1.83
CA GLY A 38 1.73 -16.39 2.62
C GLY A 38 2.37 -15.54 3.73
N TRP A 39 3.37 -16.07 4.41
CA TRP A 39 4.13 -15.33 5.42
C TRP A 39 4.88 -14.13 4.82
N PHE A 40 5.57 -14.31 3.69
CA PHE A 40 6.26 -13.21 3.02
C PHE A 40 5.29 -12.17 2.49
N ALA A 41 4.16 -12.56 1.91
CA ALA A 41 3.11 -11.65 1.46
C ALA A 41 2.50 -10.87 2.64
N TYR A 42 2.22 -11.55 3.76
CA TYR A 42 1.75 -10.90 4.99
C TYR A 42 2.77 -9.88 5.53
N ARG A 43 4.05 -10.28 5.62
CA ARG A 43 5.13 -9.39 6.06
C ARG A 43 5.26 -8.17 5.14
N ALA A 44 5.24 -8.36 3.84
CA ALA A 44 5.31 -7.26 2.86
C ALA A 44 4.12 -6.29 3.02
N ALA A 45 2.91 -6.81 3.23
CA ALA A 45 1.72 -5.98 3.46
C ALA A 45 1.73 -5.26 4.81
N ALA A 46 2.26 -5.89 5.86
CA ALA A 46 2.39 -5.31 7.20
C ALA A 46 3.47 -4.23 7.29
N ASP A 47 4.43 -4.22 6.36
CA ASP A 47 5.54 -3.26 6.33
C ASP A 47 5.25 -2.01 5.48
N LEU A 48 4.03 -1.84 4.95
CA LEU A 48 3.65 -0.64 4.21
C LEU A 48 3.60 0.58 5.13
N PRO A 49 4.23 1.71 4.76
CA PRO A 49 4.27 2.89 5.61
C PRO A 49 2.90 3.56 5.78
N GLY A 50 2.68 4.14 6.95
CA GLY A 50 1.46 4.85 7.30
C GLY A 50 0.29 3.95 7.70
N GLU A 51 -0.67 4.56 8.39
CA GLU A 51 -1.94 3.95 8.80
C GLU A 51 -2.86 3.80 7.59
N LYS A 52 -3.56 2.66 7.50
CA LYS A 52 -4.56 2.43 6.45
C LYS A 52 -5.94 2.87 6.93
N PHE A 53 -6.62 3.66 6.11
CA PHE A 53 -8.01 4.06 6.27
C PHE A 53 -8.92 3.32 5.29
N SER A 54 -10.21 3.21 5.64
CA SER A 54 -11.22 2.68 4.72
C SER A 54 -11.38 3.60 3.53
N ASP A 55 -11.46 3.03 2.34
CA ASP A 55 -11.75 3.77 1.11
C ASP A 55 -13.20 4.29 1.14
N LEU A 56 -13.36 5.61 1.01
CA LEU A 56 -14.66 6.29 0.92
C LEU A 56 -15.15 6.47 -0.53
N GLY A 57 -14.44 5.86 -1.48
CA GLY A 57 -14.76 5.97 -2.91
C GLY A 57 -14.17 7.22 -3.55
N ASN A 58 -14.57 7.46 -4.79
CA ASN A 58 -14.04 8.49 -5.69
C ASN A 58 -15.15 9.27 -6.39
N GLU A 59 -16.22 9.61 -5.68
CA GLU A 59 -17.31 10.45 -6.20
C GLU A 59 -16.79 11.86 -6.48
N HIS A 60 -17.09 12.39 -7.68
CA HIS A 60 -16.78 13.77 -8.02
C HIS A 60 -17.89 14.73 -7.56
N ILE A 61 -17.51 15.77 -6.84
CA ILE A 61 -18.35 16.93 -6.49
C ILE A 61 -18.03 18.11 -7.43
N GLN A 62 -18.94 19.07 -7.52
CA GLN A 62 -18.78 20.21 -8.44
C GLN A 62 -18.07 21.40 -7.77
N SER A 63 -18.20 21.52 -6.45
CA SER A 63 -17.65 22.62 -5.65
C SER A 63 -17.20 22.14 -4.27
N VAL A 64 -16.20 22.78 -3.70
CA VAL A 64 -15.76 22.56 -2.29
C VAL A 64 -16.86 22.82 -1.25
N SER A 65 -17.92 23.51 -1.63
CA SER A 65 -19.08 23.78 -0.77
C SER A 65 -20.20 22.76 -0.91
N ASP A 66 -20.09 21.81 -1.84
CA ASP A 66 -21.10 20.77 -2.01
C ASP A 66 -21.16 19.86 -0.78
N PRO A 67 -22.36 19.52 -0.31
CA PRO A 67 -22.48 18.59 0.81
C PRO A 67 -22.02 17.19 0.38
N HIS A 68 -21.16 16.59 1.19
CA HIS A 68 -20.68 15.23 0.98
C HIS A 68 -20.48 14.50 2.33
N VAL A 69 -20.24 13.21 2.29
CA VAL A 69 -19.90 12.43 3.49
C VAL A 69 -18.62 12.97 4.14
N ALA A 70 -18.59 13.02 5.45
CA ALA A 70 -17.41 13.45 6.18
C ALA A 70 -16.24 12.51 5.92
N TYR A 71 -15.05 13.07 5.73
CA TYR A 71 -13.82 12.28 5.62
C TYR A 71 -13.55 11.50 6.91
N ASN A 72 -13.00 10.30 6.77
CA ASN A 72 -12.67 9.42 7.88
C ASN A 72 -11.24 9.59 8.42
N SER A 73 -10.47 10.51 7.85
CA SER A 73 -9.13 10.88 8.27
C SER A 73 -8.90 12.39 8.12
N ASP A 74 -7.92 12.91 8.88
CA ASP A 74 -7.48 14.30 8.82
C ASP A 74 -5.94 14.35 8.81
N PRO A 75 -5.33 14.74 7.66
CA PRO A 75 -5.91 15.05 6.33
C PRO A 75 -6.64 13.87 5.69
N PRO A 76 -7.57 14.15 4.75
CA PRO A 76 -8.31 13.10 4.04
C PRO A 76 -7.40 12.27 3.12
N THR A 77 -7.79 11.00 2.93
CA THR A 77 -7.03 10.05 2.12
C THR A 77 -7.83 9.41 0.97
N SER A 78 -9.14 9.59 0.95
CA SER A 78 -10.08 9.16 -0.09
C SER A 78 -11.44 9.80 0.14
N GLY A 79 -12.37 9.66 -0.77
CA GLY A 79 -13.74 10.14 -0.65
C GLY A 79 -14.12 11.17 -1.72
N PRO A 80 -15.28 11.83 -1.59
CA PRO A 80 -15.77 12.81 -2.56
C PRO A 80 -14.79 13.95 -2.76
N HIS A 81 -14.54 14.32 -4.02
CA HIS A 81 -13.53 15.31 -4.38
C HIS A 81 -13.84 16.02 -5.71
N LEU A 82 -13.11 17.11 -5.99
CA LEU A 82 -13.25 17.86 -7.23
C LEU A 82 -12.67 17.07 -8.42
N PRO A 83 -13.23 17.22 -9.66
CA PRO A 83 -12.82 16.45 -10.84
C PRO A 83 -11.53 16.99 -11.50
N TYR A 84 -10.63 17.61 -10.77
CA TYR A 84 -9.35 18.14 -11.25
C TYR A 84 -8.33 18.20 -10.11
N ILE A 85 -7.05 18.26 -10.47
CA ILE A 85 -5.92 18.21 -9.52
C ILE A 85 -5.36 19.60 -9.23
N ALA A 86 -4.73 19.75 -8.07
CA ALA A 86 -3.75 20.81 -7.84
C ALA A 86 -2.46 20.54 -8.63
N PRO A 87 -1.73 21.57 -9.10
CA PRO A 87 -0.43 21.39 -9.71
C PRO A 87 0.54 20.61 -8.80
N TRP A 88 1.35 19.72 -9.38
CA TRP A 88 2.40 19.04 -8.64
C TRP A 88 3.49 20.01 -8.17
N GLY A 89 4.16 19.69 -7.07
CA GLY A 89 5.27 20.45 -6.55
C GLY A 89 4.96 21.23 -5.28
N VAL A 90 5.61 22.39 -5.10
CA VAL A 90 5.60 23.13 -3.85
C VAL A 90 4.57 24.25 -3.88
N HIS A 91 3.65 24.24 -2.93
CA HIS A 91 2.65 25.27 -2.68
C HIS A 91 2.99 26.07 -1.43
N THR A 92 2.77 27.38 -1.49
CA THR A 92 2.95 28.33 -0.37
C THR A 92 1.62 28.70 0.31
N ARG A 93 0.49 28.25 -0.24
CA ARG A 93 -0.86 28.46 0.28
C ARG A 93 -1.53 27.10 0.49
N PRO A 94 -2.47 27.01 1.45
CA PRO A 94 -3.29 25.81 1.60
C PRO A 94 -4.02 25.46 0.30
N ILE A 95 -4.14 24.17 0.02
CA ILE A 95 -4.95 23.63 -1.08
C ILE A 95 -6.23 23.09 -0.45
N PRO A 96 -7.43 23.33 -1.06
CA PRO A 96 -8.66 22.69 -0.60
C PRO A 96 -8.50 21.16 -0.48
N LEU A 97 -9.04 20.57 0.57
CA LEU A 97 -8.89 19.13 0.84
C LEU A 97 -9.52 18.29 -0.28
N GLU A 98 -10.67 18.75 -0.78
CA GLU A 98 -11.41 18.11 -1.87
C GLU A 98 -10.60 18.14 -3.18
N LEU A 99 -9.74 19.13 -3.38
CA LEU A 99 -8.84 19.18 -4.53
C LEU A 99 -7.66 18.22 -4.35
N GLN A 100 -7.10 18.17 -3.13
CA GLN A 100 -5.98 17.28 -2.83
C GLN A 100 -6.34 15.80 -2.99
N VAL A 101 -7.57 15.40 -2.63
CA VAL A 101 -8.02 14.01 -2.72
C VAL A 101 -7.97 13.50 -4.16
N HIS A 102 -8.27 14.34 -5.17
CA HIS A 102 -8.09 13.94 -6.57
C HIS A 102 -6.61 13.69 -6.91
N ASN A 103 -5.70 14.52 -6.40
CA ASN A 103 -4.27 14.23 -6.57
C ASN A 103 -3.89 12.85 -5.99
N LEU A 104 -4.50 12.44 -4.85
CA LEU A 104 -4.23 11.12 -4.27
C LEU A 104 -4.77 10.00 -5.17
N GLU A 105 -5.94 10.20 -5.79
CA GLU A 105 -6.53 9.24 -6.75
C GLU A 105 -5.62 9.06 -7.97
N ASP A 106 -5.04 10.15 -8.49
CA ASP A 106 -4.05 10.14 -9.60
C ASP A 106 -2.67 9.59 -9.17
N GLY A 107 -2.58 8.93 -8.03
CA GLY A 107 -1.33 8.36 -7.51
C GLY A 107 -0.40 9.40 -6.89
N GLY A 108 -0.94 10.50 -6.42
CA GLY A 108 -0.17 11.53 -5.71
C GLY A 108 0.14 11.19 -4.28
N VAL A 109 1.21 11.82 -3.78
CA VAL A 109 1.53 11.90 -2.36
C VAL A 109 1.55 13.38 -1.98
N VAL A 110 0.81 13.72 -0.92
CA VAL A 110 0.82 15.09 -0.38
C VAL A 110 1.58 15.10 0.94
N VAL A 111 2.62 15.90 0.99
CA VAL A 111 3.39 16.25 2.19
C VAL A 111 2.81 17.54 2.73
N GLN A 112 2.28 17.51 3.95
CA GLN A 112 1.65 18.67 4.57
C GLN A 112 2.38 19.08 5.84
N TYR A 113 2.36 20.37 6.15
CA TYR A 113 2.93 20.92 7.37
C TYR A 113 1.99 21.93 8.03
N ASN A 114 2.03 21.96 9.39
CA ASN A 114 1.26 22.88 10.21
C ASN A 114 2.20 23.66 11.12
N CYS A 115 2.97 24.60 10.56
CA CYS A 115 3.79 25.50 11.37
C CYS A 115 4.32 26.71 10.58
N THR A 116 4.63 27.78 11.30
CA THR A 116 5.43 28.89 10.78
C THR A 116 6.90 28.59 11.13
N CYS A 117 7.51 27.68 10.40
CA CYS A 117 8.84 27.12 10.68
C CYS A 117 9.67 27.02 9.40
N PRO A 118 10.30 28.13 8.96
CA PRO A 118 10.98 28.20 7.66
C PRO A 118 12.05 27.12 7.47
N GLU A 119 12.84 26.80 8.49
CA GLU A 119 13.87 25.77 8.40
C GLU A 119 13.30 24.37 8.08
N LEU A 120 12.18 24.00 8.70
CA LEU A 120 11.50 22.75 8.40
C LEU A 120 10.93 22.76 6.98
N VAL A 121 10.25 23.86 6.61
CA VAL A 121 9.64 24.01 5.28
C VAL A 121 10.69 23.92 4.18
N ASP A 122 11.87 24.53 4.37
CA ASP A 122 12.98 24.47 3.40
C ASP A 122 13.53 23.04 3.26
N LYS A 123 13.63 22.28 4.35
CA LYS A 123 14.02 20.86 4.30
C LYS A 123 12.97 20.02 3.57
N LEU A 124 11.67 20.21 3.88
CA LEU A 124 10.58 19.51 3.18
C LEU A 124 10.56 19.87 1.69
N ARG A 125 10.77 21.14 1.34
CA ARG A 125 10.92 21.60 -0.05
C ARG A 125 12.08 20.89 -0.75
N GLY A 126 13.22 20.78 -0.09
CA GLY A 126 14.39 20.08 -0.63
C GLY A 126 14.14 18.60 -0.90
N ILE A 127 13.28 17.94 -0.11
CA ILE A 127 12.86 16.56 -0.35
C ILE A 127 11.91 16.50 -1.56
N VAL A 128 10.82 17.29 -1.54
CA VAL A 128 9.76 17.25 -2.56
C VAL A 128 10.27 17.68 -3.93
N SER A 129 11.18 18.64 -4.01
CA SER A 129 11.77 19.12 -5.27
C SER A 129 12.63 18.07 -6.01
N LYS A 130 12.88 16.90 -5.40
CA LYS A 130 13.54 15.77 -6.09
C LYS A 130 12.58 15.02 -7.01
N TYR A 131 11.28 15.28 -6.93
CA TYR A 131 10.21 14.62 -7.69
C TYR A 131 9.58 15.60 -8.68
N ASP A 132 9.52 15.22 -9.93
CA ASP A 132 8.97 16.05 -11.03
C ASP A 132 7.45 16.07 -11.08
N LYS A 133 6.78 15.00 -10.58
CA LYS A 133 5.33 14.84 -10.53
C LYS A 133 4.89 13.85 -9.46
N HIS A 134 3.58 13.83 -9.18
CA HIS A 134 2.93 12.98 -8.19
C HIS A 134 3.37 13.25 -6.75
N VAL A 135 3.98 14.40 -6.47
CA VAL A 135 4.29 14.83 -5.10
C VAL A 135 3.93 16.30 -4.94
N ILE A 136 3.27 16.61 -3.84
CA ILE A 136 2.91 17.98 -3.43
C ILE A 136 3.49 18.25 -2.05
N LEU A 137 3.99 19.48 -1.84
CA LEU A 137 4.20 20.07 -0.52
C LEU A 137 3.23 21.23 -0.34
N ALA A 138 2.41 21.22 0.71
CA ALA A 138 1.47 22.29 0.99
C ALA A 138 1.33 22.57 2.50
N PRO A 139 1.10 23.84 2.92
CA PRO A 139 0.68 24.12 4.29
C PRO A 139 -0.74 23.62 4.54
N TYR A 140 -0.98 23.09 5.75
CA TYR A 140 -2.31 22.78 6.27
C TYR A 140 -2.46 23.25 7.72
N PRO A 141 -2.83 24.51 7.95
CA PRO A 141 -2.88 25.11 9.29
C PRO A 141 -3.89 24.46 10.24
N GLY A 142 -4.91 23.77 9.72
CA GLY A 142 -5.92 23.06 10.53
C GLY A 142 -5.46 21.74 11.09
N MET A 143 -4.34 21.20 10.65
CA MET A 143 -3.84 19.90 11.04
C MET A 143 -3.37 19.88 12.50
N LYS A 144 -3.58 18.76 13.21
CA LYS A 144 -3.19 18.60 14.62
C LYS A 144 -1.72 18.29 14.82
N THR A 145 -1.07 17.65 13.85
CA THR A 145 0.35 17.28 13.88
C THR A 145 1.18 18.23 13.02
N ARG A 146 2.48 18.29 13.28
CA ARG A 146 3.37 19.20 12.54
C ARG A 146 3.57 18.79 11.09
N ILE A 147 3.65 17.47 10.82
CA ILE A 147 3.86 16.90 9.48
C ILE A 147 2.84 15.78 9.26
N ALA A 148 2.28 15.72 8.06
CA ALA A 148 1.50 14.59 7.58
C ALA A 148 1.87 14.24 6.15
N LEU A 149 1.78 12.95 5.83
CA LEU A 149 1.94 12.39 4.50
C LEU A 149 0.65 11.67 4.16
N THR A 150 0.04 11.99 3.03
CA THR A 150 -1.14 11.30 2.53
C THR A 150 -0.89 10.70 1.16
N ALA A 151 -1.44 9.51 0.95
CA ALA A 151 -1.65 8.84 -0.31
C ALA A 151 -3.03 8.21 -0.29
N TRP A 152 -3.52 7.64 -1.39
CA TRP A 152 -4.84 7.01 -1.40
C TRP A 152 -4.98 5.95 -0.30
N THR A 153 -5.94 6.16 0.61
CA THR A 153 -6.21 5.34 1.80
C THR A 153 -5.06 5.22 2.82
N ARG A 154 -4.02 6.07 2.73
CA ARG A 154 -2.87 6.01 3.62
C ARG A 154 -2.53 7.38 4.21
N LEU A 155 -2.26 7.38 5.52
CA LEU A 155 -1.91 8.59 6.27
C LEU A 155 -0.78 8.26 7.25
N ASP A 156 0.27 9.08 7.23
CA ASP A 156 1.33 9.05 8.21
C ASP A 156 1.50 10.42 8.87
N ARG A 157 1.60 10.48 10.21
CA ARG A 157 1.62 11.72 10.99
C ARG A 157 2.75 11.69 12.01
N PHE A 158 3.49 12.79 12.12
CA PHE A 158 4.59 12.89 13.07
C PHE A 158 4.98 14.35 13.34
N GLU A 159 5.78 14.59 14.39
CA GLU A 159 6.16 15.91 14.86
C GLU A 159 7.55 16.33 14.37
N GLU A 160 8.50 15.40 14.32
CA GLU A 160 9.89 15.69 13.99
C GLU A 160 10.23 15.26 12.57
N LEU A 161 11.08 16.04 11.89
CA LEU A 161 11.52 15.72 10.52
C LEU A 161 12.26 14.37 10.47
N ASP A 162 11.74 13.45 9.69
CA ASP A 162 12.39 12.20 9.32
C ASP A 162 12.40 12.07 7.78
N GLU A 163 13.50 12.47 7.15
CA GLU A 163 13.64 12.42 5.69
C GLU A 163 13.49 11.00 5.15
N LYS A 164 14.06 9.99 5.85
CA LYS A 164 13.99 8.58 5.38
C LYS A 164 12.54 8.08 5.38
N ARG A 165 11.77 8.44 6.41
CA ARG A 165 10.35 8.11 6.54
C ARG A 165 9.54 8.76 5.42
N ILE A 166 9.79 10.05 5.14
CA ILE A 166 9.12 10.79 4.06
C ILE A 166 9.43 10.17 2.70
N VAL A 167 10.70 9.97 2.38
CA VAL A 167 11.14 9.37 1.11
C VAL A 167 10.55 7.97 0.94
N ARG A 168 10.59 7.12 1.98
CA ARG A 168 10.00 5.78 1.95
C ARG A 168 8.49 5.84 1.64
N PHE A 169 7.75 6.76 2.28
CA PHE A 169 6.32 6.92 2.03
C PHE A 169 6.06 7.35 0.58
N ILE A 170 6.77 8.37 0.10
CA ILE A 170 6.63 8.86 -1.28
C ILE A 170 6.93 7.74 -2.27
N ASP A 171 8.08 7.07 -2.16
CA ASP A 171 8.51 6.04 -3.11
C ASP A 171 7.61 4.79 -3.08
N THR A 172 6.91 4.55 -1.96
CA THR A 172 5.95 3.44 -1.85
C THR A 172 4.66 3.71 -2.61
N TYR A 173 4.17 4.95 -2.63
CA TYR A 173 2.80 5.23 -3.08
C TYR A 173 2.70 6.09 -4.33
N ARG A 174 3.72 6.90 -4.66
CA ARG A 174 3.63 7.80 -5.82
C ARG A 174 3.48 7.06 -7.14
N GLY A 175 2.61 7.56 -8.00
CA GLY A 175 2.36 7.03 -9.34
C GLY A 175 1.46 5.78 -9.37
N ILE A 176 0.84 5.41 -8.25
CA ILE A 176 -0.16 4.33 -8.20
C ILE A 176 -1.53 4.95 -8.44
N ASP A 177 -2.03 4.84 -9.65
CA ASP A 177 -3.36 5.31 -10.05
C ASP A 177 -4.47 4.46 -9.43
N HIS A 178 -5.46 5.11 -8.83
CA HIS A 178 -6.58 4.48 -8.11
C HIS A 178 -7.93 4.65 -8.81
N HIS A 179 -7.98 5.20 -10.03
CA HIS A 179 -9.19 5.22 -10.83
C HIS A 179 -9.70 3.80 -11.05
N LYS A 180 -10.97 3.56 -10.75
CA LYS A 180 -11.62 2.28 -11.06
C LYS A 180 -11.68 2.12 -12.58
N LYS A 181 -11.03 1.09 -13.08
CA LYS A 181 -11.11 0.68 -14.49
C LYS A 181 -12.42 -0.04 -14.76
#